data_33ec3c22a3e3a754ec9e0f7c135da5cb
#
_entry.id   33ec3c22a3e3a754ec9e0f7c135da5cb
#
_cell.length_a   1.000
_cell.length_b   1.000
_cell.length_c   1.000
_cell.angle_alpha   90.00
_cell.angle_beta   90.00
_cell.angle_gamma   90.00
#
_symmetry.space_group_name_H-M   'P 1'
#
loop_
_entity.id
_entity.type
_entity.pdbx_description
1 polymer ?
#
loop_
_entity_poly.entity_id
_entity_poly.type
_entity_poly.pdbx_seq_one_letter_code
_entity_poly.pdbx_strand_id
1 'polypeptide(L)'
;MPSRKQLTLRNWFGCSGFSLFLYTCFCVALATVAYLRPLPTFDRYLYAGAVASLQYSDPVTIHRIARAEFDAQPSPFPFQSVAAEPYFADVRDNPYHFAQQLGLFRVKLGYVAAGYVLWRAGLPILSGLRLISACCLFFVGMVVLAWTREALLAGILLLTPPVLNLGRMVTADPFSTTMIFLALFALNKKRDLFAATLLVASIVVRSDNVVLVLIFLAWMVWDRHLRLPVGALYATLALAACAFVNWIAGIYGWRVLMQHSFIKPEIEPISHPVVITFAGYLHALAGLRAIPYTFMTVWILVAAAVWKRLPDDSILRDLLPVAGIYIVVRLLIFPNFDDRVFVWAYLLAGVGLIRMARSPIAEN
;
A
#
# COMPACT_ATOMS: atom_id res chain seq x y z
N MET A 1 38.42 8.04 -19.50
CA MET A 1 37.60 7.39 -18.44
C MET A 1 37.15 8.48 -17.48
N PRO A 2 35.85 8.74 -17.32
CA PRO A 2 35.42 9.72 -16.35
C PRO A 2 35.64 9.15 -14.95
N SER A 3 36.26 9.95 -14.07
CA SER A 3 36.51 9.59 -12.67
C SER A 3 35.21 9.18 -12.00
N ARG A 4 35.20 8.00 -11.37
CA ARG A 4 34.12 7.59 -10.45
C ARG A 4 34.05 8.65 -9.34
N LYS A 5 33.18 9.66 -9.50
CA LYS A 5 32.82 10.53 -8.37
C LYS A 5 32.30 9.61 -7.28
N GLN A 6 33.00 9.51 -6.18
CA GLN A 6 32.55 8.80 -5.00
C GLN A 6 31.14 9.32 -4.67
N LEU A 7 30.13 8.46 -4.86
CA LEU A 7 28.75 8.69 -4.48
C LEU A 7 28.69 8.68 -2.95
N THR A 8 29.00 9.81 -2.32
CA THR A 8 28.81 9.95 -0.87
C THR A 8 27.31 10.05 -0.57
N LEU A 9 26.85 9.47 0.54
CA LEU A 9 25.47 9.58 1.04
C LEU A 9 24.99 11.05 1.04
N ARG A 10 25.91 12.00 1.31
CA ARG A 10 25.65 13.44 1.28
C ARG A 10 25.13 13.92 -0.08
N ASN A 11 25.62 13.36 -1.18
CA ASN A 11 25.17 13.72 -2.54
C ASN A 11 23.76 13.21 -2.86
N TRP A 12 23.32 12.15 -2.19
CA TRP A 12 21.98 11.57 -2.36
C TRP A 12 20.91 12.38 -1.63
N PHE A 13 21.18 12.77 -0.37
CA PHE A 13 20.19 13.40 0.48
C PHE A 13 20.26 14.94 0.47
N GLY A 14 21.35 15.54 -0.01
CA GLY A 14 21.49 16.99 -0.17
C GLY A 14 21.45 17.82 1.12
N CYS A 15 21.53 17.17 2.29
CA CYS A 15 21.54 17.80 3.60
C CYS A 15 22.88 17.58 4.33
N SER A 16 23.10 18.34 5.39
CA SER A 16 24.29 18.15 6.23
C SER A 16 24.27 16.75 6.87
N GLY A 17 25.45 16.19 7.15
CA GLY A 17 25.56 14.88 7.81
C GLY A 17 24.78 14.83 9.14
N PHE A 18 24.77 15.93 9.90
CA PHE A 18 24.02 16.05 11.14
C PHE A 18 22.51 16.03 10.93
N SER A 19 21.99 16.77 9.95
CA SER A 19 20.55 16.74 9.61
C SER A 19 20.11 15.36 9.12
N LEU A 20 20.93 14.67 8.34
CA LEU A 20 20.66 13.31 7.91
C LEU A 20 20.60 12.35 9.09
N PHE A 21 21.55 12.45 10.02
CA PHE A 21 21.58 11.64 11.24
C PHE A 21 20.32 11.86 12.09
N LEU A 22 20.00 13.12 12.41
CA LEU A 22 18.79 13.44 13.20
C LEU A 22 17.51 12.94 12.52
N TYR A 23 17.39 13.13 11.22
CA TYR A 23 16.22 12.63 10.47
C TYR A 23 16.15 11.11 10.47
N THR A 24 17.28 10.43 10.33
CA THR A 24 17.31 8.96 10.42
C THR A 24 16.88 8.49 11.80
N CYS A 25 17.38 9.12 12.88
CA CYS A 25 16.93 8.83 14.25
C CYS A 25 15.42 9.07 14.42
N PHE A 26 14.89 10.15 13.86
CA PHE A 26 13.46 10.42 13.84
C PHE A 26 12.66 9.32 13.11
N CYS A 27 13.10 8.89 11.93
CA CYS A 27 12.45 7.80 11.19
C CYS A 27 12.50 6.47 11.94
N VAL A 28 13.63 6.16 12.61
CA VAL A 28 13.76 4.97 13.46
C VAL A 28 12.80 5.06 14.65
N ALA A 29 12.74 6.20 15.34
CA ALA A 29 11.81 6.41 16.45
C ALA A 29 10.36 6.24 16.00
N LEU A 30 10.00 6.82 14.85
CA LEU A 30 8.65 6.73 14.28
C LEU A 30 8.29 5.28 13.91
N ALA A 31 9.21 4.54 13.28
CA ALA A 31 9.04 3.13 12.96
C ALA A 31 8.92 2.27 14.24
N THR A 32 9.69 2.58 15.27
CA THR A 32 9.60 1.92 16.58
C THR A 32 8.23 2.16 17.23
N VAL A 33 7.74 3.39 17.23
CA VAL A 33 6.38 3.72 17.73
C VAL A 33 5.33 2.96 16.92
N ALA A 34 5.45 2.92 15.58
CA ALA A 34 4.54 2.20 14.72
C ALA A 34 4.51 0.69 15.04
N TYR A 35 5.67 0.09 15.27
CA TYR A 35 5.80 -1.30 15.67
C TYR A 35 5.16 -1.59 17.04
N LEU A 36 5.41 -0.73 18.04
CA LEU A 36 4.94 -0.92 19.42
C LEU A 36 3.46 -0.55 19.59
N ARG A 37 2.89 0.29 18.73
CA ARG A 37 1.52 0.80 18.78
C ARG A 37 0.74 0.49 17.49
N PRO A 38 0.60 -0.79 17.09
CA PRO A 38 -0.12 -1.15 15.89
C PRO A 38 -1.60 -0.76 16.00
N LEU A 39 -2.21 -0.46 14.85
CA LEU A 39 -3.66 -0.23 14.80
C LEU A 39 -4.40 -1.55 15.05
N PRO A 40 -5.43 -1.54 15.91
CA PRO A 40 -6.24 -2.71 16.15
C PRO A 40 -7.20 -2.93 14.97
N THR A 41 -6.91 -3.92 14.13
CA THR A 41 -7.75 -4.30 13.00
C THR A 41 -8.01 -5.80 13.02
N PHE A 42 -9.18 -6.24 12.55
CA PHE A 42 -9.49 -7.66 12.42
C PHE A 42 -8.61 -8.31 11.34
N ASP A 43 -8.18 -7.56 10.34
CA ASP A 43 -7.30 -8.02 9.28
C ASP A 43 -6.06 -8.76 9.80
N ARG A 44 -5.51 -8.35 10.97
CA ARG A 44 -4.35 -9.00 11.59
C ARG A 44 -4.58 -10.49 11.83
N TYR A 45 -5.77 -10.84 12.30
CA TYR A 45 -6.16 -12.21 12.57
C TYR A 45 -6.18 -13.06 11.30
N LEU A 46 -6.76 -12.52 10.24
CA LEU A 46 -6.84 -13.18 8.93
C LEU A 46 -5.47 -13.25 8.23
N TYR A 47 -4.62 -12.23 8.37
CA TYR A 47 -3.24 -12.31 7.87
C TYR A 47 -2.40 -13.36 8.63
N ALA A 48 -2.57 -13.50 9.94
CA ALA A 48 -1.91 -14.58 10.68
C ALA A 48 -2.32 -15.96 10.15
N GLY A 49 -3.61 -16.16 9.88
CA GLY A 49 -4.11 -17.37 9.24
C GLY A 49 -3.60 -17.58 7.82
N ALA A 50 -3.54 -16.51 7.02
CA ALA A 50 -2.99 -16.58 5.67
C ALA A 50 -1.51 -16.99 5.65
N VAL A 51 -0.70 -16.49 6.60
CA VAL A 51 0.70 -16.92 6.78
C VAL A 51 0.77 -18.38 7.22
N ALA A 52 0.01 -18.78 8.22
CA ALA A 52 -0.02 -20.17 8.72
C ALA A 52 -0.46 -21.16 7.63
N SER A 53 -1.34 -20.74 6.73
CA SER A 53 -1.86 -21.57 5.62
C SER A 53 -0.83 -21.85 4.52
N LEU A 54 0.35 -21.21 4.53
CA LEU A 54 1.46 -21.58 3.65
C LEU A 54 2.18 -22.86 4.13
N GLN A 55 1.96 -23.27 5.38
CA GLN A 55 2.59 -24.46 5.96
C GLN A 55 1.54 -25.56 6.27
N TYR A 56 0.34 -25.19 6.65
CA TYR A 56 -0.71 -26.11 7.07
C TYR A 56 -1.92 -26.02 6.14
N SER A 57 -2.57 -27.16 5.89
CA SER A 57 -3.81 -27.24 5.08
C SER A 57 -5.07 -27.45 5.92
N ASP A 58 -4.91 -27.92 7.18
CA ASP A 58 -6.03 -28.17 8.07
C ASP A 58 -6.61 -26.87 8.65
N PRO A 59 -7.89 -26.56 8.39
CA PRO A 59 -8.56 -25.38 8.88
C PRO A 59 -8.47 -25.17 10.39
N VAL A 60 -8.61 -26.26 11.17
CA VAL A 60 -8.60 -26.22 12.64
C VAL A 60 -7.21 -25.83 13.15
N THR A 61 -6.15 -26.38 12.56
CA THR A 61 -4.76 -26.05 12.91
C THR A 61 -4.42 -24.60 12.56
N ILE A 62 -4.79 -24.14 11.35
CA ILE A 62 -4.56 -22.77 10.91
C ILE A 62 -5.27 -21.78 11.84
N HIS A 63 -6.55 -22.03 12.13
CA HIS A 63 -7.34 -21.19 13.01
C HIS A 63 -6.76 -21.12 14.43
N ARG A 64 -6.34 -22.27 15.00
CA ARG A 64 -5.72 -22.34 16.33
C ARG A 64 -4.43 -21.50 16.39
N ILE A 65 -3.57 -21.60 15.36
CA ILE A 65 -2.33 -20.81 15.29
C ILE A 65 -2.66 -19.32 15.21
N ALA A 66 -3.55 -18.93 14.30
CA ALA A 66 -3.94 -17.53 14.15
C ALA A 66 -4.56 -16.96 15.44
N ARG A 67 -5.36 -17.75 16.12
CA ARG A 67 -5.99 -17.39 17.39
C ARG A 67 -4.94 -17.17 18.49
N ALA A 68 -4.01 -18.12 18.65
CA ALA A 68 -2.94 -18.01 19.63
C ALA A 68 -2.06 -16.77 19.40
N GLU A 69 -1.69 -16.49 18.13
CA GLU A 69 -0.95 -15.29 17.74
C GLU A 69 -1.71 -14.00 18.06
N PHE A 70 -3.03 -14.00 17.81
CA PHE A 70 -3.87 -12.84 18.05
C PHE A 70 -4.08 -12.57 19.54
N ASP A 71 -4.37 -13.59 20.32
CA ASP A 71 -4.63 -13.50 21.76
C ASP A 71 -3.37 -13.16 22.57
N ALA A 72 -2.17 -13.55 22.07
CA ALA A 72 -0.88 -13.21 22.67
C ALA A 72 -0.53 -11.72 22.56
N GLN A 73 -1.27 -10.94 21.74
CA GLN A 73 -0.93 -9.53 21.53
C GLN A 73 -1.68 -8.65 22.54
N PRO A 74 -0.97 -7.72 23.22
CA PRO A 74 -1.64 -6.72 24.03
C PRO A 74 -2.54 -5.87 23.13
N SER A 75 -3.84 -6.06 23.22
CA SER A 75 -4.81 -5.28 22.47
C SER A 75 -5.19 -4.06 23.30
N PRO A 76 -4.85 -2.82 22.88
CA PRO A 76 -5.34 -1.62 23.54
C PRO A 76 -6.84 -1.37 23.28
N PHE A 77 -7.45 -2.14 22.39
CA PHE A 77 -8.87 -2.05 22.09
C PHE A 77 -9.58 -3.32 22.50
N PRO A 78 -10.74 -3.22 23.14
CA PRO A 78 -11.56 -4.38 23.39
C PRO A 78 -11.96 -4.97 22.02
N PHE A 79 -11.38 -6.10 21.67
CA PHE A 79 -11.80 -6.94 20.54
C PHE A 79 -13.32 -7.21 20.60
N GLN A 80 -13.88 -7.12 21.79
CA GLN A 80 -15.29 -7.23 22.08
C GLN A 80 -16.20 -6.28 21.29
N SER A 81 -15.77 -5.05 20.99
CA SER A 81 -16.61 -4.09 20.24
C SER A 81 -16.70 -4.41 18.74
N VAL A 82 -15.64 -4.91 18.13
CA VAL A 82 -15.64 -5.34 16.72
C VAL A 82 -16.20 -6.76 16.61
N ALA A 83 -15.94 -7.61 17.61
CA ALA A 83 -16.43 -8.98 17.66
C ALA A 83 -17.95 -9.09 18.00
N ALA A 84 -18.62 -7.99 18.31
CA ALA A 84 -20.06 -7.97 18.52
C ALA A 84 -20.86 -8.08 17.20
N GLU A 85 -20.26 -7.77 16.05
CA GLU A 85 -20.91 -8.02 14.78
C GLU A 85 -20.94 -9.52 14.45
N PRO A 86 -22.09 -10.07 14.03
CA PRO A 86 -22.28 -11.52 13.81
C PRO A 86 -21.24 -12.13 12.87
N TYR A 87 -20.82 -11.41 11.83
CA TYR A 87 -19.80 -11.84 10.89
C TYR A 87 -18.45 -12.10 11.57
N PHE A 88 -17.96 -11.14 12.37
CA PHE A 88 -16.65 -11.29 13.03
C PHE A 88 -16.66 -12.35 14.12
N ALA A 89 -17.78 -12.47 14.84
CA ALA A 89 -17.94 -13.52 15.85
C ALA A 89 -17.89 -14.91 15.21
N ASP A 90 -18.59 -15.11 14.12
CA ASP A 90 -18.66 -16.38 13.42
C ASP A 90 -17.30 -16.78 12.81
N VAL A 91 -16.63 -15.87 12.10
CA VAL A 91 -15.28 -16.10 11.56
C VAL A 91 -14.25 -16.37 12.66
N ARG A 92 -14.42 -15.76 13.84
CA ARG A 92 -13.56 -16.00 14.99
C ARG A 92 -13.76 -17.38 15.61
N ASP A 93 -14.98 -17.87 15.66
CA ASP A 93 -15.34 -19.04 16.44
C ASP A 93 -15.44 -20.32 15.58
N ASN A 94 -15.60 -20.19 14.24
CA ASN A 94 -15.71 -21.30 13.32
C ASN A 94 -14.45 -21.42 12.42
N PRO A 95 -13.63 -22.49 12.60
CA PRO A 95 -12.42 -22.70 11.80
C PRO A 95 -12.65 -22.82 10.29
N TYR A 96 -13.79 -23.37 9.88
CA TYR A 96 -14.09 -23.55 8.46
C TYR A 96 -14.49 -22.23 7.80
N HIS A 97 -15.30 -21.42 8.47
CA HIS A 97 -15.65 -20.08 7.99
C HIS A 97 -14.40 -19.16 7.95
N PHE A 98 -13.55 -19.26 8.99
CA PHE A 98 -12.26 -18.58 9.00
C PHE A 98 -11.40 -18.96 7.79
N ALA A 99 -11.28 -20.26 7.50
CA ALA A 99 -10.47 -20.75 6.37
C ALA A 99 -11.00 -20.24 5.03
N GLN A 100 -12.31 -20.10 4.86
CA GLN A 100 -12.91 -19.53 3.66
C GLN A 100 -12.55 -18.04 3.45
N GLN A 101 -12.23 -17.29 4.51
CA GLN A 101 -11.80 -15.89 4.36
C GLN A 101 -10.36 -15.75 3.88
N LEU A 102 -9.53 -16.77 4.09
CA LEU A 102 -8.09 -16.67 3.84
C LEU A 102 -7.72 -16.35 2.38
N GLY A 103 -8.56 -16.76 1.43
CA GLY A 103 -8.33 -16.44 0.02
C GLY A 103 -8.34 -14.94 -0.27
N LEU A 104 -9.16 -14.15 0.46
CA LEU A 104 -9.18 -12.69 0.36
C LEU A 104 -7.87 -12.03 0.83
N PHE A 105 -7.09 -12.74 1.65
CA PHE A 105 -5.81 -12.29 2.21
C PHE A 105 -4.61 -12.89 1.47
N ARG A 106 -4.70 -14.12 0.98
CA ARG A 106 -3.66 -14.79 0.16
C ARG A 106 -3.37 -14.07 -1.15
N VAL A 107 -4.32 -13.29 -1.70
CA VAL A 107 -4.09 -12.42 -2.86
C VAL A 107 -3.05 -11.30 -2.59
N LYS A 108 -2.57 -11.17 -1.36
CA LYS A 108 -1.47 -10.32 -0.96
C LYS A 108 -0.21 -11.18 -0.74
N LEU A 109 0.08 -12.05 -1.73
CA LEU A 109 1.05 -13.13 -1.63
C LEU A 109 2.43 -12.67 -1.16
N GLY A 110 2.95 -11.57 -1.67
CA GLY A 110 4.27 -11.05 -1.30
C GLY A 110 4.36 -10.65 0.17
N TYR A 111 3.29 -10.04 0.71
CA TYR A 111 3.22 -9.69 2.13
C TYR A 111 3.11 -10.93 3.01
N VAL A 112 2.25 -11.86 2.63
CA VAL A 112 2.06 -13.15 3.34
C VAL A 112 3.33 -13.98 3.32
N ALA A 113 4.00 -14.07 2.17
CA ALA A 113 5.27 -14.79 2.02
C ALA A 113 6.40 -14.16 2.85
N ALA A 114 6.49 -12.81 2.88
CA ALA A 114 7.45 -12.12 3.72
C ALA A 114 7.21 -12.41 5.22
N GLY A 115 5.94 -12.39 5.65
CA GLY A 115 5.54 -12.79 7.00
C GLY A 115 5.91 -14.24 7.31
N TYR A 116 5.71 -15.16 6.36
CA TYR A 116 6.08 -16.56 6.47
C TYR A 116 7.61 -16.75 6.64
N VAL A 117 8.42 -16.05 5.86
CA VAL A 117 9.88 -16.11 5.98
C VAL A 117 10.34 -15.67 7.37
N LEU A 118 9.78 -14.56 7.89
CA LEU A 118 10.10 -14.08 9.23
C LEU A 118 9.64 -15.07 10.32
N TRP A 119 8.47 -15.68 10.15
CA TRP A 119 8.00 -16.74 11.05
C TRP A 119 8.93 -17.95 11.06
N ARG A 120 9.38 -18.41 9.89
CA ARG A 120 10.38 -19.49 9.77
C ARG A 120 11.72 -19.12 10.36
N ALA A 121 12.05 -17.83 10.43
CA ALA A 121 13.23 -17.31 11.11
C ALA A 121 13.06 -17.19 12.63
N GLY A 122 11.92 -17.61 13.20
CA GLY A 122 11.66 -17.66 14.66
C GLY A 122 10.91 -16.46 15.22
N LEU A 123 10.45 -15.51 14.41
CA LEU A 123 9.61 -14.41 14.88
C LEU A 123 8.14 -14.84 14.96
N PRO A 124 7.36 -14.46 16.00
CA PRO A 124 5.92 -14.61 15.98
C PRO A 124 5.31 -13.96 14.74
N ILE A 125 4.27 -14.57 14.15
CA ILE A 125 3.70 -14.11 12.86
C ILE A 125 3.33 -12.63 12.89
N LEU A 126 2.55 -12.22 13.89
CA LEU A 126 2.09 -10.83 13.99
C LEU A 126 3.24 -9.85 14.27
N SER A 127 4.27 -10.28 14.98
CA SER A 127 5.48 -9.47 15.21
C SER A 127 6.26 -9.28 13.91
N GLY A 128 6.39 -10.34 13.10
CA GLY A 128 7.00 -10.26 11.77
C GLY A 128 6.24 -9.32 10.83
N LEU A 129 4.91 -9.42 10.78
CA LEU A 129 4.08 -8.55 9.94
C LEU A 129 4.14 -7.07 10.38
N ARG A 130 4.20 -6.79 11.69
CA ARG A 130 4.44 -5.44 12.23
C ARG A 130 5.80 -4.89 11.82
N LEU A 131 6.83 -5.74 11.90
CA LEU A 131 8.19 -5.36 11.53
C LEU A 131 8.24 -4.94 10.06
N ILE A 132 7.58 -5.68 9.17
CA ILE A 132 7.47 -5.31 7.74
C ILE A 132 6.86 -3.92 7.61
N SER A 133 5.73 -3.65 8.26
CA SER A 133 5.04 -2.35 8.17
C SER A 133 5.87 -1.20 8.73
N ALA A 134 6.54 -1.41 9.86
CA ALA A 134 7.43 -0.42 10.47
C ALA A 134 8.65 -0.11 9.59
N CYS A 135 9.28 -1.15 9.02
CA CYS A 135 10.37 -0.99 8.06
C CYS A 135 9.90 -0.22 6.80
N CYS A 136 8.70 -0.50 6.31
CA CYS A 136 8.12 0.23 5.18
C CYS A 136 7.98 1.73 5.49
N LEU A 137 7.50 2.10 6.67
CA LEU A 137 7.42 3.50 7.10
C LEU A 137 8.80 4.17 7.14
N PHE A 138 9.80 3.47 7.68
CA PHE A 138 11.18 3.94 7.68
C PHE A 138 11.70 4.20 6.27
N PHE A 139 11.55 3.22 5.35
CA PHE A 139 12.00 3.37 3.96
C PHE A 139 11.25 4.48 3.21
N VAL A 140 9.94 4.60 3.40
CA VAL A 140 9.15 5.73 2.86
C VAL A 140 9.74 7.04 3.34
N GLY A 141 10.04 7.17 4.63
CA GLY A 141 10.66 8.37 5.20
C GLY A 141 11.99 8.71 4.53
N MET A 142 12.87 7.73 4.37
CA MET A 142 14.16 7.93 3.71
C MET A 142 14.00 8.35 2.24
N VAL A 143 13.02 7.78 1.53
CA VAL A 143 12.72 8.16 0.13
C VAL A 143 12.17 9.58 0.07
N VAL A 144 11.26 9.98 0.96
CA VAL A 144 10.75 11.35 1.04
C VAL A 144 11.90 12.32 1.21
N LEU A 145 12.82 12.08 2.16
CA LEU A 145 14.00 12.92 2.33
C LEU A 145 14.88 12.98 1.08
N ALA A 146 15.16 11.82 0.47
CA ALA A 146 15.99 11.73 -0.74
C ALA A 146 15.38 12.49 -1.93
N TRP A 147 14.05 12.58 -1.97
CA TRP A 147 13.31 13.27 -3.03
C TRP A 147 13.20 14.77 -2.76
N THR A 148 12.88 15.17 -1.53
CA THR A 148 12.65 16.56 -1.15
C THR A 148 13.95 17.30 -0.78
N ARG A 149 14.90 16.61 -0.17
CA ARG A 149 16.12 17.15 0.46
C ARG A 149 15.83 18.13 1.60
N GLU A 150 14.65 18.03 2.24
CA GLU A 150 14.17 18.89 3.32
C GLU A 150 13.75 18.06 4.51
N ALA A 151 14.63 17.93 5.51
CA ALA A 151 14.40 17.05 6.65
C ALA A 151 13.18 17.45 7.50
N LEU A 152 13.01 18.76 7.77
CA LEU A 152 11.89 19.23 8.60
C LEU A 152 10.54 18.99 7.91
N LEU A 153 10.39 19.44 6.67
CA LEU A 153 9.12 19.29 5.94
C LEU A 153 8.82 17.83 5.60
N ALA A 154 9.86 17.04 5.32
CA ALA A 154 9.74 15.59 5.17
C ALA A 154 9.23 14.94 6.47
N GLY A 155 9.76 15.35 7.64
CA GLY A 155 9.30 14.88 8.95
C GLY A 155 7.84 15.24 9.22
N ILE A 156 7.43 16.45 8.91
CA ILE A 156 6.03 16.89 9.03
C ILE A 156 5.10 16.04 8.14
N LEU A 157 5.51 15.76 6.91
CA LEU A 157 4.73 14.89 6.00
C LEU A 157 4.55 13.49 6.59
N LEU A 158 5.57 12.90 7.20
CA LEU A 158 5.46 11.59 7.84
C LEU A 158 4.54 11.57 9.07
N LEU A 159 4.35 12.69 9.74
CA LEU A 159 3.45 12.82 10.89
C LEU A 159 1.98 13.01 10.48
N THR A 160 1.68 13.17 9.18
CA THR A 160 0.29 13.22 8.74
C THR A 160 -0.41 11.90 9.04
N PRO A 161 -1.68 11.93 9.52
CA PRO A 161 -2.37 10.72 9.97
C PRO A 161 -2.37 9.57 8.96
N PRO A 162 -2.62 9.75 7.65
CA PRO A 162 -2.59 8.65 6.70
C PRO A 162 -1.21 7.98 6.59
N VAL A 163 -0.13 8.77 6.63
CA VAL A 163 1.24 8.24 6.50
C VAL A 163 1.69 7.58 7.81
N LEU A 164 1.41 8.20 8.96
CA LEU A 164 1.74 7.61 10.26
C LEU A 164 0.97 6.29 10.48
N ASN A 165 -0.31 6.28 10.15
CA ASN A 165 -1.14 5.07 10.29
C ASN A 165 -0.69 3.96 9.35
N LEU A 166 -0.13 4.30 8.17
CA LEU A 166 0.42 3.30 7.26
C LEU A 166 1.40 2.34 7.97
N GLY A 167 2.39 2.87 8.70
CA GLY A 167 3.37 2.04 9.43
C GLY A 167 2.78 1.25 10.59
N ARG A 168 1.63 1.69 11.13
CA ARG A 168 0.91 1.04 12.24
C ARG A 168 -0.06 -0.03 11.77
N MET A 169 -0.40 -0.07 10.50
CA MET A 169 -1.28 -1.09 9.92
C MET A 169 -0.53 -2.42 9.73
N VAL A 170 -1.15 -3.50 10.17
CA VAL A 170 -0.66 -4.87 9.92
C VAL A 170 -1.39 -5.43 8.70
N THR A 171 -1.10 -4.82 7.54
CA THR A 171 -1.71 -5.13 6.24
C THR A 171 -0.67 -5.05 5.14
N ALA A 172 -1.03 -5.45 3.92
CA ALA A 172 -0.15 -5.36 2.75
C ALA A 172 0.08 -3.91 2.25
N ASP A 173 -0.74 -2.95 2.72
CA ASP A 173 -0.73 -1.57 2.23
C ASP A 173 0.60 -0.84 2.44
N PRO A 174 1.28 -0.95 3.60
CA PRO A 174 2.60 -0.35 3.80
C PRO A 174 3.64 -0.83 2.78
N PHE A 175 3.67 -2.14 2.54
CA PHE A 175 4.63 -2.73 1.61
C PHE A 175 4.32 -2.32 0.16
N SER A 176 3.06 -2.38 -0.24
CA SER A 176 2.60 -1.92 -1.55
C SER A 176 2.93 -0.44 -1.78
N THR A 177 2.58 0.43 -0.83
CA THR A 177 2.88 1.87 -0.89
C THR A 177 4.37 2.13 -1.03
N THR A 178 5.20 1.42 -0.28
CA THR A 178 6.66 1.56 -0.35
C THR A 178 7.19 1.21 -1.74
N MET A 179 6.73 0.10 -2.33
CA MET A 179 7.16 -0.31 -3.67
C MET A 179 6.73 0.69 -4.75
N ILE A 180 5.48 1.15 -4.69
CA ILE A 180 4.96 2.14 -5.64
C ILE A 180 5.74 3.45 -5.49
N PHE A 181 5.92 3.94 -4.26
CA PHE A 181 6.60 5.21 -4.02
C PHE A 181 8.08 5.16 -4.41
N LEU A 182 8.77 4.02 -4.19
CA LEU A 182 10.11 3.76 -4.71
C LEU A 182 10.16 3.76 -6.24
N ALA A 183 9.15 3.18 -6.90
CA ALA A 183 9.05 3.21 -8.36
C ALA A 183 8.92 4.65 -8.88
N LEU A 184 8.05 5.47 -8.28
CA LEU A 184 7.89 6.87 -8.65
C LEU A 184 9.18 7.68 -8.41
N PHE A 185 9.88 7.41 -7.32
CA PHE A 185 11.20 8.00 -7.06
C PHE A 185 12.24 7.55 -8.10
N ALA A 186 12.22 6.29 -8.53
CA ALA A 186 13.10 5.78 -9.59
C ALA A 186 12.84 6.47 -10.93
N LEU A 187 11.57 6.74 -11.28
CA LEU A 187 11.21 7.56 -12.45
C LEU A 187 11.80 8.98 -12.34
N ASN A 188 11.69 9.61 -11.18
CA ASN A 188 12.33 10.92 -10.95
C ASN A 188 13.87 10.87 -11.12
N LYS A 189 14.48 9.70 -10.98
CA LYS A 189 15.92 9.46 -11.22
C LYS A 189 16.22 8.94 -12.62
N LYS A 190 15.25 8.97 -13.54
CA LYS A 190 15.36 8.46 -14.93
C LYS A 190 15.79 6.99 -14.99
N ARG A 191 15.31 6.18 -14.04
CA ARG A 191 15.55 4.73 -13.97
C ARG A 191 14.28 3.96 -14.34
N ASP A 192 13.82 4.14 -15.57
CA ASP A 192 12.51 3.74 -16.03
C ASP A 192 12.29 2.22 -15.97
N LEU A 193 13.26 1.40 -16.37
CA LEU A 193 13.15 -0.06 -16.28
C LEU A 193 13.05 -0.54 -14.84
N PHE A 194 13.84 0.05 -13.93
CA PHE A 194 13.77 -0.29 -12.51
C PHE A 194 12.42 0.11 -11.91
N ALA A 195 11.89 1.26 -12.30
CA ALA A 195 10.56 1.69 -11.89
C ALA A 195 9.47 0.73 -12.38
N ALA A 196 9.50 0.34 -13.67
CA ALA A 196 8.57 -0.63 -14.23
C ALA A 196 8.64 -1.98 -13.50
N THR A 197 9.85 -2.45 -13.17
CA THR A 197 10.05 -3.69 -12.38
C THR A 197 9.43 -3.59 -10.99
N LEU A 198 9.63 -2.48 -10.27
CA LEU A 198 9.02 -2.28 -8.95
C LEU A 198 7.50 -2.20 -9.01
N LEU A 199 6.95 -1.53 -10.04
CA LEU A 199 5.51 -1.48 -10.27
C LEU A 199 4.93 -2.89 -10.48
N VAL A 200 5.52 -3.69 -11.37
CA VAL A 200 5.06 -5.08 -11.60
C VAL A 200 5.22 -5.94 -10.34
N ALA A 201 6.33 -5.82 -9.62
CA ALA A 201 6.54 -6.54 -8.37
C ALA A 201 5.51 -6.15 -7.28
N SER A 202 5.01 -4.91 -7.30
CA SER A 202 3.96 -4.48 -6.36
C SER A 202 2.65 -5.27 -6.50
N ILE A 203 2.39 -5.90 -7.67
CA ILE A 203 1.22 -6.76 -7.91
C ILE A 203 1.29 -8.03 -7.05
N VAL A 204 2.49 -8.57 -6.84
CA VAL A 204 2.68 -9.72 -5.96
C VAL A 204 2.36 -9.39 -4.51
N VAL A 205 2.60 -8.14 -4.11
CA VAL A 205 2.23 -7.64 -2.76
C VAL A 205 0.73 -7.39 -2.67
N ARG A 206 0.13 -6.81 -3.73
CA ARG A 206 -1.32 -6.55 -3.84
C ARG A 206 -1.75 -6.74 -5.29
N SER A 207 -2.53 -7.78 -5.56
CA SER A 207 -2.96 -8.10 -6.92
C SER A 207 -3.82 -7.00 -7.58
N ASP A 208 -4.54 -6.20 -6.81
CA ASP A 208 -5.34 -5.07 -7.29
C ASP A 208 -4.49 -3.88 -7.81
N ASN A 209 -3.19 -3.85 -7.52
CA ASN A 209 -2.26 -2.90 -8.12
C ASN A 209 -2.11 -3.07 -9.64
N VAL A 210 -2.60 -4.17 -10.23
CA VAL A 210 -2.53 -4.38 -11.69
C VAL A 210 -3.13 -3.19 -12.46
N VAL A 211 -4.22 -2.61 -11.97
CA VAL A 211 -4.86 -1.43 -12.58
C VAL A 211 -3.91 -0.23 -12.55
N LEU A 212 -3.31 0.05 -11.39
CA LEU A 212 -2.31 1.10 -11.22
C LEU A 212 -1.14 0.89 -12.19
N VAL A 213 -0.59 -0.31 -12.21
CA VAL A 213 0.59 -0.65 -13.01
C VAL A 213 0.31 -0.47 -14.49
N LEU A 214 -0.85 -0.92 -14.98
CA LEU A 214 -1.21 -0.76 -16.40
C LEU A 214 -1.38 0.72 -16.78
N ILE A 215 -1.98 1.54 -15.92
CA ILE A 215 -2.11 2.99 -16.16
C ILE A 215 -0.73 3.65 -16.22
N PHE A 216 0.17 3.34 -15.26
CA PHE A 216 1.53 3.90 -15.27
C PHE A 216 2.35 3.41 -16.46
N LEU A 217 2.28 2.14 -16.84
CA LEU A 217 2.97 1.61 -18.02
C LEU A 217 2.46 2.26 -19.32
N ALA A 218 1.14 2.45 -19.45
CA ALA A 218 0.56 3.14 -20.58
C ALA A 218 1.08 4.59 -20.69
N TRP A 219 1.11 5.31 -19.57
CA TRP A 219 1.70 6.65 -19.52
C TRP A 219 3.21 6.63 -19.84
N MET A 220 3.98 5.69 -19.27
CA MET A 220 5.43 5.58 -19.55
C MET A 220 5.71 5.30 -21.04
N VAL A 221 4.85 4.58 -21.73
CA VAL A 221 4.96 4.37 -23.18
C VAL A 221 4.57 5.65 -23.94
N TRP A 222 3.48 6.30 -23.52
CA TRP A 222 3.00 7.53 -24.13
C TRP A 222 4.03 8.66 -24.05
N ASP A 223 4.63 8.86 -22.90
CA ASP A 223 5.63 9.90 -22.63
C ASP A 223 7.07 9.48 -23.02
N ARG A 224 7.19 8.35 -23.74
CA ARG A 224 8.46 7.82 -24.27
C ARG A 224 9.52 7.45 -23.23
N HIS A 225 9.16 7.26 -21.99
CA HIS A 225 10.00 6.65 -20.96
C HIS A 225 10.34 5.19 -21.31
N LEU A 226 9.39 4.47 -21.91
CA LEU A 226 9.57 3.11 -22.40
C LEU A 226 9.25 3.00 -23.89
N ARG A 227 10.01 2.16 -24.59
CA ARG A 227 9.63 1.74 -25.94
C ARG A 227 8.41 0.82 -25.90
N LEU A 228 7.52 0.94 -26.88
CA LEU A 228 6.29 0.16 -26.95
C LEU A 228 6.48 -1.37 -26.71
N PRO A 229 7.47 -2.07 -27.32
CA PRO A 229 7.67 -3.49 -27.06
C PRO A 229 8.01 -3.81 -25.60
N VAL A 230 8.80 -2.94 -24.97
CA VAL A 230 9.18 -3.07 -23.55
C VAL A 230 7.97 -2.84 -22.66
N GLY A 231 7.18 -1.81 -22.95
CA GLY A 231 5.92 -1.54 -22.23
C GLY A 231 4.94 -2.70 -22.35
N ALA A 232 4.78 -3.27 -23.56
CA ALA A 232 3.95 -4.45 -23.79
C ALA A 232 4.44 -5.69 -23.02
N LEU A 233 5.76 -5.91 -22.95
CA LEU A 233 6.34 -6.99 -22.14
C LEU A 233 5.99 -6.81 -20.65
N TYR A 234 6.20 -5.60 -20.09
CA TYR A 234 5.87 -5.34 -18.69
C TYR A 234 4.37 -5.43 -18.42
N ALA A 235 3.51 -5.03 -19.35
CA ALA A 235 2.06 -5.19 -19.22
C ALA A 235 1.66 -6.68 -19.21
N THR A 236 2.28 -7.51 -20.07
CA THR A 236 2.09 -8.96 -20.06
C THR A 236 2.55 -9.57 -18.73
N LEU A 237 3.73 -9.17 -18.22
CA LEU A 237 4.22 -9.63 -16.93
C LEU A 237 3.29 -9.20 -15.79
N ALA A 238 2.72 -8.00 -15.85
CA ALA A 238 1.76 -7.50 -14.86
C ALA A 238 0.50 -8.36 -14.82
N LEU A 239 -0.08 -8.67 -16.00
CA LEU A 239 -1.25 -9.53 -16.11
C LEU A 239 -0.95 -10.97 -15.67
N ALA A 240 0.21 -11.51 -16.06
CA ALA A 240 0.66 -12.83 -15.64
C ALA A 240 0.87 -12.91 -14.12
N ALA A 241 1.51 -11.91 -13.51
CA ALA A 241 1.69 -11.83 -12.05
C ALA A 241 0.33 -11.76 -11.32
N CYS A 242 -0.62 -10.97 -11.83
CA CYS A 242 -1.96 -10.88 -11.27
C CYS A 242 -2.69 -12.25 -11.37
N ALA A 243 -2.65 -12.90 -12.53
CA ALA A 243 -3.26 -14.21 -12.74
C ALA A 243 -2.63 -15.28 -11.83
N PHE A 244 -1.31 -15.30 -11.71
CA PHE A 244 -0.57 -16.22 -10.86
C PHE A 244 -0.93 -16.07 -9.38
N VAL A 245 -0.96 -14.83 -8.87
CA VAL A 245 -1.32 -14.56 -7.47
C VAL A 245 -2.76 -14.99 -7.19
N ASN A 246 -3.69 -14.68 -8.09
CA ASN A 246 -5.09 -15.09 -7.92
C ASN A 246 -5.25 -16.62 -7.99
N TRP A 247 -4.48 -17.31 -8.85
CA TRP A 247 -4.49 -18.76 -8.92
C TRP A 247 -4.02 -19.40 -7.61
N ILE A 248 -2.91 -18.94 -7.02
CA ILE A 248 -2.41 -19.42 -5.72
C ILE A 248 -3.40 -19.13 -4.59
N ALA A 249 -4.05 -17.97 -4.63
CA ALA A 249 -5.02 -17.56 -3.61
C ALA A 249 -6.32 -18.37 -3.62
N GLY A 250 -6.59 -19.12 -4.71
CA GLY A 250 -7.80 -19.93 -4.86
C GLY A 250 -8.90 -19.26 -5.70
N ILE A 251 -8.54 -18.28 -6.51
CA ILE A 251 -9.40 -17.62 -7.53
C ILE A 251 -10.74 -17.11 -6.93
N TYR A 252 -10.65 -16.25 -5.93
CA TYR A 252 -11.86 -15.57 -5.45
C TYR A 252 -12.45 -14.60 -6.47
N GLY A 253 -11.60 -14.00 -7.32
CA GLY A 253 -12.00 -13.07 -8.37
C GLY A 253 -12.54 -11.73 -7.85
N TRP A 254 -12.67 -10.79 -8.78
CA TRP A 254 -13.14 -9.45 -8.50
C TRP A 254 -14.56 -9.41 -7.90
N ARG A 255 -15.46 -10.28 -8.38
CA ARG A 255 -16.86 -10.30 -7.93
C ARG A 255 -16.98 -10.63 -6.44
N VAL A 256 -16.28 -11.66 -5.98
CA VAL A 256 -16.29 -12.07 -4.57
C VAL A 256 -15.71 -10.97 -3.70
N LEU A 257 -14.57 -10.41 -4.12
CA LEU A 257 -13.93 -9.31 -3.39
C LEU A 257 -14.85 -8.08 -3.31
N MET A 258 -15.54 -7.73 -4.39
CA MET A 258 -16.47 -6.61 -4.41
C MET A 258 -17.69 -6.87 -3.52
N GLN A 259 -18.31 -8.05 -3.60
CA GLN A 259 -19.43 -8.42 -2.73
C GLN A 259 -19.03 -8.30 -1.28
N HIS A 260 -17.94 -9.00 -0.91
CA HIS A 260 -17.47 -9.10 0.47
C HIS A 260 -17.09 -7.75 1.07
N SER A 261 -16.37 -6.92 0.30
CA SER A 261 -15.79 -5.67 0.83
C SER A 261 -16.74 -4.47 0.76
N PHE A 262 -17.77 -4.48 -0.12
CA PHE A 262 -18.51 -3.26 -0.44
C PHE A 262 -20.02 -3.40 -0.40
N ILE A 263 -20.55 -4.61 -0.51
CA ILE A 263 -22.00 -4.82 -0.51
C ILE A 263 -22.42 -5.46 0.81
N LYS A 264 -21.87 -6.64 1.09
CA LYS A 264 -22.15 -7.38 2.32
C LYS A 264 -21.01 -8.36 2.58
N PRO A 265 -20.40 -8.36 3.80
CA PRO A 265 -19.46 -9.40 4.18
C PRO A 265 -20.13 -10.77 4.07
N GLU A 266 -19.49 -11.69 3.34
CA GLU A 266 -19.97 -13.05 3.14
C GLU A 266 -19.13 -14.00 3.99
N ILE A 267 -19.80 -14.83 4.79
CA ILE A 267 -19.14 -15.79 5.68
C ILE A 267 -18.54 -16.94 4.87
N GLU A 268 -19.26 -17.38 3.84
CA GLU A 268 -18.86 -18.48 2.96
C GLU A 268 -18.68 -18.00 1.51
N PRO A 269 -17.66 -17.20 1.21
CA PRO A 269 -17.49 -16.59 -0.12
C PRO A 269 -17.23 -17.61 -1.24
N ILE A 270 -16.85 -18.85 -0.91
CA ILE A 270 -16.63 -19.92 -1.90
C ILE A 270 -17.95 -20.65 -2.20
N SER A 271 -18.76 -20.90 -1.16
CA SER A 271 -19.96 -21.74 -1.23
C SER A 271 -21.16 -21.01 -1.84
N HIS A 272 -21.21 -19.68 -1.72
CA HIS A 272 -22.32 -18.89 -2.20
C HIS A 272 -21.95 -18.14 -3.49
N PRO A 273 -22.64 -18.41 -4.61
CA PRO A 273 -22.40 -17.67 -5.85
C PRO A 273 -22.74 -16.20 -5.68
N VAL A 274 -21.75 -15.36 -5.95
CA VAL A 274 -21.89 -13.90 -5.84
C VAL A 274 -22.58 -13.36 -7.08
N VAL A 275 -23.73 -12.72 -6.89
CA VAL A 275 -24.46 -12.01 -7.95
C VAL A 275 -24.41 -10.51 -7.63
N ILE A 276 -23.56 -9.79 -8.37
CA ILE A 276 -23.52 -8.34 -8.31
C ILE A 276 -24.63 -7.79 -9.17
N THR A 277 -25.66 -7.21 -8.55
CA THR A 277 -26.73 -6.49 -9.25
C THR A 277 -26.28 -5.05 -9.53
N PHE A 278 -26.85 -4.45 -10.60
CA PHE A 278 -26.61 -3.05 -10.90
C PHE A 278 -27.03 -2.13 -9.73
N ALA A 279 -28.14 -2.44 -9.06
CA ALA A 279 -28.57 -1.71 -7.87
C ALA A 279 -27.57 -1.83 -6.71
N GLY A 280 -27.01 -3.02 -6.48
CA GLY A 280 -25.96 -3.23 -5.47
C GLY A 280 -24.69 -2.44 -5.79
N TYR A 281 -24.28 -2.37 -7.05
CA TYR A 281 -23.16 -1.54 -7.48
C TYR A 281 -23.43 -0.04 -7.27
N LEU A 282 -24.61 0.45 -7.63
CA LEU A 282 -25.00 1.84 -7.39
C LEU A 282 -25.06 2.17 -5.90
N HIS A 283 -25.53 1.23 -5.07
CA HIS A 283 -25.52 1.38 -3.62
C HIS A 283 -24.09 1.52 -3.08
N ALA A 284 -23.16 0.69 -3.54
CA ALA A 284 -21.74 0.78 -3.20
C ALA A 284 -21.14 2.14 -3.65
N LEU A 285 -21.45 2.61 -4.86
CA LEU A 285 -21.06 3.95 -5.34
C LEU A 285 -21.59 5.07 -4.45
N ALA A 286 -22.79 4.91 -3.90
CA ALA A 286 -23.36 5.90 -2.98
C ALA A 286 -22.53 6.08 -1.69
N GLY A 287 -21.73 5.08 -1.31
CA GLY A 287 -20.76 5.17 -0.20
C GLY A 287 -19.67 6.21 -0.45
N LEU A 288 -19.37 6.54 -1.71
CA LEU A 288 -18.38 7.57 -2.07
C LEU A 288 -18.79 8.99 -1.64
N ARG A 289 -20.06 9.19 -1.22
CA ARG A 289 -20.51 10.46 -0.62
C ARG A 289 -19.74 10.84 0.65
N ALA A 290 -19.04 9.90 1.28
CA ALA A 290 -18.19 10.18 2.42
C ALA A 290 -16.84 10.85 2.05
N ILE A 291 -16.41 10.81 0.78
CA ILE A 291 -15.12 11.36 0.33
C ILE A 291 -14.90 12.81 0.76
N PRO A 292 -15.89 13.75 0.65
CA PRO A 292 -15.71 15.14 1.07
C PRO A 292 -15.27 15.31 2.53
N TYR A 293 -15.51 14.32 3.38
CA TYR A 293 -15.19 14.34 4.80
C TYR A 293 -13.89 13.60 5.14
N THR A 294 -13.09 13.25 4.13
CA THR A 294 -11.87 12.46 4.26
C THR A 294 -10.63 13.25 3.88
N PHE A 295 -9.46 12.71 4.18
CA PHE A 295 -8.17 13.26 3.75
C PHE A 295 -8.04 13.37 2.23
N MET A 296 -8.76 12.55 1.44
CA MET A 296 -8.74 12.60 -0.02
C MET A 296 -9.09 13.99 -0.55
N THR A 297 -10.09 14.66 0.01
CA THR A 297 -10.47 16.02 -0.43
C THR A 297 -9.33 17.01 -0.23
N VAL A 298 -8.68 16.96 0.93
CA VAL A 298 -7.51 17.82 1.20
C VAL A 298 -6.41 17.54 0.18
N TRP A 299 -6.15 16.27 -0.09
CA TRP A 299 -5.11 15.86 -1.04
C TRP A 299 -5.43 16.22 -2.49
N ILE A 300 -6.67 16.12 -2.92
CA ILE A 300 -7.10 16.58 -4.25
C ILE A 300 -6.83 18.08 -4.39
N LEU A 301 -7.19 18.88 -3.40
CA LEU A 301 -6.96 20.32 -3.42
C LEU A 301 -5.45 20.65 -3.43
N VAL A 302 -4.67 19.97 -2.59
CA VAL A 302 -3.20 20.14 -2.56
C VAL A 302 -2.60 19.72 -3.90
N ALA A 303 -2.96 18.56 -4.45
CA ALA A 303 -2.45 18.07 -5.71
C ALA A 303 -2.76 19.03 -6.87
N ALA A 304 -4.00 19.57 -6.93
CA ALA A 304 -4.39 20.54 -7.94
C ALA A 304 -3.64 21.87 -7.81
N ALA A 305 -3.45 22.36 -6.58
CA ALA A 305 -2.69 23.58 -6.32
C ALA A 305 -1.20 23.42 -6.67
N VAL A 306 -0.62 22.28 -6.31
CA VAL A 306 0.78 21.93 -6.62
C VAL A 306 0.97 21.78 -8.12
N TRP A 307 0.11 21.05 -8.80
CA TRP A 307 0.19 20.80 -10.23
C TRP A 307 0.26 22.07 -11.05
N LYS A 308 -0.56 23.08 -10.71
CA LYS A 308 -0.57 24.39 -11.40
C LYS A 308 0.71 25.22 -11.23
N ARG A 309 1.50 24.96 -10.19
CA ARG A 309 2.68 25.74 -9.81
C ARG A 309 4.00 25.01 -10.03
N LEU A 310 3.97 23.73 -10.36
CA LEU A 310 5.19 22.98 -10.67
C LEU A 310 5.75 23.42 -12.02
N PRO A 311 7.08 23.49 -12.15
CA PRO A 311 7.74 23.71 -13.44
C PRO A 311 7.33 22.66 -14.48
N ASP A 312 7.29 23.05 -15.75
CA ASP A 312 6.86 22.18 -16.86
C ASP A 312 7.76 20.95 -17.05
N ASP A 313 9.03 21.05 -16.72
CA ASP A 313 10.02 19.96 -16.78
C ASP A 313 10.00 19.03 -15.56
N SER A 314 9.12 19.28 -14.60
CA SER A 314 9.01 18.46 -13.40
C SER A 314 8.21 17.21 -13.67
N ILE A 315 8.81 16.03 -13.51
CA ILE A 315 8.09 14.73 -13.58
C ILE A 315 6.88 14.65 -12.63
N LEU A 316 6.90 15.38 -11.51
CA LEU A 316 5.75 15.44 -10.60
C LEU A 316 4.51 16.03 -11.27
N ARG A 317 4.69 16.94 -12.23
CA ARG A 317 3.60 17.52 -12.99
C ARG A 317 2.86 16.49 -13.83
N ASP A 318 3.58 15.50 -14.34
CA ASP A 318 3.01 14.41 -15.14
C ASP A 318 2.45 13.28 -14.25
N LEU A 319 3.14 12.97 -13.15
CA LEU A 319 2.73 11.90 -12.25
C LEU A 319 1.43 12.21 -11.47
N LEU A 320 1.16 13.48 -11.14
CA LEU A 320 -0.05 13.85 -10.39
C LEU A 320 -1.35 13.60 -11.17
N PRO A 321 -1.47 13.98 -12.46
CA PRO A 321 -2.64 13.60 -13.27
C PRO A 321 -2.79 12.09 -13.45
N VAL A 322 -1.69 11.36 -13.65
CA VAL A 322 -1.71 9.89 -13.76
C VAL A 322 -2.22 9.26 -12.46
N ALA A 323 -1.78 9.77 -11.31
CA ALA A 323 -2.32 9.36 -10.02
C ALA A 323 -3.82 9.67 -9.89
N GLY A 324 -4.26 10.84 -10.36
CA GLY A 324 -5.68 11.21 -10.41
C GLY A 324 -6.52 10.27 -11.26
N ILE A 325 -6.04 9.92 -12.47
CA ILE A 325 -6.69 8.94 -13.35
C ILE A 325 -6.83 7.58 -12.63
N TYR A 326 -5.74 7.11 -11.99
CA TYR A 326 -5.81 5.87 -11.24
C TYR A 326 -6.85 5.93 -10.12
N ILE A 327 -6.88 7.00 -9.34
CA ILE A 327 -7.83 7.16 -8.23
C ILE A 327 -9.27 7.04 -8.75
N VAL A 328 -9.61 7.74 -9.83
CA VAL A 328 -10.94 7.68 -10.45
C VAL A 328 -11.26 6.27 -10.93
N VAL A 329 -10.37 5.64 -11.71
CA VAL A 329 -10.57 4.28 -12.22
C VAL A 329 -10.70 3.27 -11.08
N ARG A 330 -9.88 3.42 -10.03
CA ARG A 330 -9.93 2.55 -8.85
C ARG A 330 -11.26 2.65 -8.11
N LEU A 331 -11.79 3.87 -7.92
CA LEU A 331 -13.08 4.12 -7.28
C LEU A 331 -14.27 3.60 -8.12
N LEU A 332 -14.14 3.59 -9.44
CA LEU A 332 -15.14 2.98 -10.32
C LEU A 332 -15.11 1.46 -10.26
N ILE A 333 -13.93 0.84 -10.22
CA ILE A 333 -13.79 -0.63 -10.14
C ILE A 333 -14.14 -1.15 -8.75
N PHE A 334 -13.74 -0.42 -7.72
CA PHE A 334 -13.96 -0.73 -6.31
C PHE A 334 -14.49 0.52 -5.60
N PRO A 335 -15.81 0.71 -5.53
CA PRO A 335 -16.42 1.90 -4.98
C PRO A 335 -16.37 1.93 -3.45
N ASN A 336 -15.18 1.82 -2.91
CA ASN A 336 -14.91 2.02 -1.49
C ASN A 336 -13.77 3.01 -1.34
N PHE A 337 -13.97 3.92 -0.41
CA PHE A 337 -12.96 4.87 -0.02
C PHE A 337 -12.27 4.41 1.26
N ASP A 338 -11.00 4.05 1.12
CA ASP A 338 -10.12 3.74 2.23
C ASP A 338 -8.78 4.47 1.99
N ASP A 339 -8.47 5.42 2.84
CA ASP A 339 -7.28 6.26 2.74
C ASP A 339 -5.98 5.46 2.56
N ARG A 340 -5.90 4.28 3.21
CA ARG A 340 -4.68 3.43 3.18
C ARG A 340 -4.24 3.04 1.78
N VAL A 341 -5.18 2.91 0.85
CA VAL A 341 -4.88 2.51 -0.54
C VAL A 341 -4.21 3.63 -1.33
N PHE A 342 -4.42 4.88 -0.92
CA PHE A 342 -4.00 6.07 -1.66
C PHE A 342 -2.81 6.81 -1.02
N VAL A 343 -2.23 6.27 0.06
CA VAL A 343 -1.14 6.96 0.79
C VAL A 343 0.06 7.26 -0.10
N TRP A 344 0.38 6.42 -1.10
CA TRP A 344 1.43 6.71 -2.06
C TRP A 344 1.13 7.98 -2.90
N ALA A 345 -0.14 8.23 -3.23
CA ALA A 345 -0.54 9.45 -3.95
C ALA A 345 -0.47 10.66 -3.01
N TYR A 346 -0.82 10.49 -1.73
CA TYR A 346 -0.66 11.54 -0.71
C TYR A 346 0.80 11.94 -0.55
N LEU A 347 1.69 10.97 -0.47
CA LEU A 347 3.14 11.21 -0.43
C LEU A 347 3.62 11.95 -1.67
N LEU A 348 3.12 11.59 -2.87
CA LEU A 348 3.49 12.24 -4.12
C LEU A 348 3.10 13.73 -4.11
N ALA A 349 1.86 14.05 -3.72
CA ALA A 349 1.40 15.44 -3.62
C ALA A 349 2.16 16.22 -2.52
N GLY A 350 2.44 15.57 -1.38
CA GLY A 350 3.23 16.16 -0.30
C GLY A 350 4.66 16.49 -0.72
N VAL A 351 5.33 15.58 -1.46
CA VAL A 351 6.65 15.86 -2.06
C VAL A 351 6.58 17.03 -3.02
N GLY A 352 5.54 17.10 -3.85
CA GLY A 352 5.29 18.23 -4.76
C GLY A 352 5.16 19.54 -4.02
N LEU A 353 4.38 19.56 -2.91
CA LEU A 353 4.18 20.73 -2.05
C LEU A 353 5.51 21.22 -1.44
N ILE A 354 6.32 20.29 -0.91
CA ILE A 354 7.62 20.62 -0.34
C ILE A 354 8.56 21.22 -1.40
N ARG A 355 8.57 20.64 -2.60
CA ARG A 355 9.42 21.15 -3.69
C ARG A 355 8.97 22.52 -4.18
N MET A 356 7.66 22.75 -4.26
CA MET A 356 7.11 24.06 -4.61
C MET A 356 7.48 25.14 -3.58
N ALA A 357 7.44 24.82 -2.29
CA ALA A 357 7.81 25.75 -1.22
C ALA A 357 9.30 26.16 -1.27
N ARG A 358 10.15 25.38 -1.95
CA ARG A 358 11.59 25.69 -2.16
C ARG A 358 11.87 26.48 -3.41
N SER A 359 11.02 26.42 -4.40
CA SER A 359 11.21 27.22 -5.60
C SER A 359 11.09 28.68 -5.19
N PRO A 360 12.12 29.54 -5.41
CA PRO A 360 11.96 30.95 -5.15
C PRO A 360 10.74 31.42 -5.95
N ILE A 361 9.82 32.08 -5.25
CA ILE A 361 8.70 32.77 -5.90
C ILE A 361 9.39 33.69 -6.91
N ALA A 362 9.25 33.36 -8.20
CA ALA A 362 9.64 34.29 -9.23
C ALA A 362 8.80 35.54 -8.96
N GLU A 363 9.44 36.58 -8.42
CA GLU A 363 8.84 37.90 -8.31
C GLU A 363 8.52 38.33 -9.74
N ASN A 364 7.25 38.18 -10.11
CA ASN A 364 6.70 38.78 -11.33
C ASN A 364 6.26 40.22 -11.04
#